data_9273e752cbe5020c8d08c708c2cc3bd8
#
_entry.id   9273e752cbe5020c8d08c708c2cc3bd8
#
_cell.length_a   1.000
_cell.length_b   1.000
_cell.length_c   1.000
_cell.angle_alpha   90.00
_cell.angle_beta   90.00
_cell.angle_gamma   90.00
#
_symmetry.space_group_name_H-M   'P 1'
#
loop_
_entity.id
_entity.type
_entity.pdbx_description
1 polymer ?
#
loop_
_entity_poly.entity_id
_entity_poly.type
_entity_poly.pdbx_seq_one_letter_code
_entity_poly.pdbx_strand_id
1 'polypeptide(L)'
;ELLDAKRVYPTELLPTVRDPRLSQTVALPGQRMQPAGAGNPYVVGFPSLAGDGSAFGTNMTGYVMLKHVQIDYTGDYISEYKGSTPAIQFRYADVLLNYAEALAEKNGAANAGKIIEILHPLRERAGMPDIDFDREYNTSAEYPFRNLDKYIQAVRRERRVEKALEGRRVFDIMRWAAAEELIIGNRAHGALFIGSNLPEQYGPELKYDQASGNNMFLTGSPDDAERYILPVPPSTMPNGWQFKPNRDYLLPIQERMINVMDGMWEQNPGW
;
A
#
# COMPACT_ATOMS: atom_id res chain seq x y z
N GLU A 1 14.38 9.17 -14.41
CA GLU A 1 13.95 7.78 -14.73
C GLU A 1 12.76 7.31 -13.87
N LEU A 2 12.83 7.38 -12.55
CA LEU A 2 11.73 6.93 -11.68
C LEU A 2 10.43 7.73 -11.87
N LEU A 3 10.54 9.05 -12.05
CA LEU A 3 9.41 9.93 -12.32
C LEU A 3 8.79 9.63 -13.69
N ASP A 4 9.61 9.32 -14.67
CA ASP A 4 9.16 9.02 -16.02
C ASP A 4 8.45 7.67 -16.10
N ALA A 5 8.93 6.67 -15.36
CA ALA A 5 8.33 5.34 -15.36
C ALA A 5 6.89 5.30 -14.87
N LYS A 6 6.46 6.23 -13.98
CA LYS A 6 5.07 6.30 -13.53
C LYS A 6 4.15 7.15 -14.42
N ARG A 7 4.70 7.85 -15.42
CA ARG A 7 3.97 8.70 -16.35
C ARG A 7 3.55 8.00 -17.63
N VAL A 8 4.11 6.82 -17.88
CA VAL A 8 3.86 6.04 -19.10
C VAL A 8 3.06 4.78 -18.77
N TYR A 9 1.93 4.63 -19.44
CA TYR A 9 1.09 3.43 -19.39
C TYR A 9 1.11 2.74 -20.75
N PRO A 10 1.22 1.40 -20.79
CA PRO A 10 1.39 0.51 -19.64
C PRO A 10 2.72 0.80 -18.90
N THR A 11 2.76 0.46 -17.61
CA THR A 11 3.89 0.80 -16.71
C THR A 11 5.08 -0.17 -16.86
N GLU A 12 5.53 -0.39 -18.07
CA GLU A 12 6.56 -1.39 -18.40
C GLU A 12 7.91 -1.14 -17.73
N LEU A 13 8.28 0.14 -17.58
CA LEU A 13 9.55 0.53 -16.97
C LEU A 13 9.52 0.49 -15.44
N LEU A 14 8.35 0.51 -14.83
CA LEU A 14 8.22 0.58 -13.37
C LEU A 14 8.89 -0.59 -12.65
N PRO A 15 8.77 -1.85 -13.11
CA PRO A 15 9.47 -2.99 -12.51
C PRO A 15 10.99 -2.90 -12.54
N THR A 16 11.56 -2.21 -13.52
CA THR A 16 13.03 -2.12 -13.71
C THR A 16 13.68 -1.07 -12.83
N VAL A 17 12.93 -0.09 -12.35
CA VAL A 17 13.42 1.04 -11.55
C VAL A 17 12.97 1.01 -10.10
N ARG A 18 12.21 -0.02 -9.72
CA ARG A 18 11.69 -0.23 -8.35
C ARG A 18 12.25 -1.49 -7.72
N ASP A 19 12.01 -1.64 -6.43
CA ASP A 19 12.21 -2.89 -5.71
C ASP A 19 11.50 -4.04 -6.46
N PRO A 20 12.20 -5.13 -6.78
CA PRO A 20 11.63 -6.26 -7.54
C PRO A 20 10.37 -6.87 -6.89
N ARG A 21 10.21 -6.71 -5.58
CA ARG A 21 9.00 -7.16 -4.87
C ARG A 21 7.73 -6.44 -5.30
N LEU A 22 7.84 -5.29 -5.98
CA LEU A 22 6.67 -4.63 -6.55
C LEU A 22 5.93 -5.57 -7.51
N SER A 23 6.62 -6.07 -8.53
CA SER A 23 6.04 -6.98 -9.54
C SER A 23 5.74 -8.39 -9.01
N GLN A 24 6.30 -8.76 -7.86
CA GLN A 24 5.97 -10.01 -7.14
C GLN A 24 4.73 -9.87 -6.26
N THR A 25 4.36 -8.64 -5.90
CA THR A 25 3.27 -8.34 -4.98
C THR A 25 2.00 -7.90 -5.70
N VAL A 26 2.18 -7.11 -6.77
CA VAL A 26 1.08 -6.61 -7.60
C VAL A 26 1.40 -6.78 -9.09
N ALA A 27 0.39 -7.11 -9.88
CA ALA A 27 0.47 -7.03 -11.33
C ALA A 27 0.15 -5.60 -11.79
N LEU A 28 0.91 -5.14 -12.76
CA LEU A 28 0.86 -3.78 -13.29
C LEU A 28 0.10 -3.73 -14.62
N PRO A 29 -0.46 -2.59 -15.02
CA PRO A 29 -1.08 -2.43 -16.33
C PRO A 29 -0.17 -2.91 -17.47
N GLY A 30 -0.73 -3.72 -18.37
CA GLY A 30 0.00 -4.41 -19.43
C GLY A 30 0.57 -5.78 -19.05
N GLN A 31 0.67 -6.10 -17.77
CA GLN A 31 1.22 -7.38 -17.32
C GLN A 31 0.22 -8.53 -17.52
N ARG A 32 0.72 -9.65 -18.05
CA ARG A 32 -0.03 -10.90 -18.15
C ARG A 32 -0.02 -11.64 -16.82
N MET A 33 -1.19 -12.02 -16.32
CA MET A 33 -1.35 -12.69 -15.03
C MET A 33 -1.35 -14.21 -15.10
N GLN A 34 -1.56 -14.79 -16.29
CA GLN A 34 -1.65 -16.24 -16.46
C GLN A 34 -0.38 -16.81 -17.11
N PRO A 35 -0.04 -18.09 -16.83
CA PRO A 35 1.06 -18.78 -17.49
C PRO A 35 0.93 -18.78 -19.00
N ALA A 36 2.05 -18.84 -19.70
CA ALA A 36 2.06 -19.04 -21.14
C ALA A 36 1.37 -20.38 -21.49
N GLY A 37 0.41 -20.35 -22.42
CA GLY A 37 -0.36 -21.56 -22.81
C GLY A 37 -1.76 -21.66 -22.19
N ALA A 38 -2.14 -20.84 -21.21
CA ALA A 38 -3.53 -20.72 -20.78
C ALA A 38 -4.38 -20.15 -21.93
N GLY A 39 -5.51 -20.77 -22.21
CA GLY A 39 -6.32 -20.52 -23.42
C GLY A 39 -6.90 -19.11 -23.55
N ASN A 40 -7.05 -18.36 -22.46
CA ASN A 40 -7.51 -16.98 -22.47
C ASN A 40 -6.74 -16.14 -21.42
N PRO A 41 -5.60 -15.57 -21.79
CA PRO A 41 -4.76 -14.87 -20.84
C PRO A 41 -5.44 -13.60 -20.34
N TYR A 42 -5.51 -13.47 -19.03
CA TYR A 42 -5.85 -12.20 -18.40
C TYR A 42 -4.65 -11.26 -18.46
N VAL A 43 -4.83 -10.12 -19.12
CA VAL A 43 -3.86 -9.02 -19.13
C VAL A 43 -4.44 -7.89 -18.29
N VAL A 44 -3.64 -7.38 -17.36
CA VAL A 44 -4.04 -6.25 -16.51
C VAL A 44 -4.28 -5.02 -17.37
N GLY A 45 -5.49 -4.50 -17.33
CA GLY A 45 -5.88 -3.30 -18.09
C GLY A 45 -5.36 -2.01 -17.45
N PHE A 46 -5.68 -0.90 -18.09
CA PHE A 46 -5.49 0.44 -17.52
C PHE A 46 -6.37 0.63 -16.27
N PRO A 47 -6.09 1.67 -15.44
CA PRO A 47 -6.95 1.99 -14.33
C PRO A 47 -8.41 2.05 -14.74
N SER A 48 -9.28 1.32 -14.04
CA SER A 48 -10.72 1.34 -14.27
C SER A 48 -11.32 2.51 -13.48
N LEU A 49 -11.92 3.46 -14.16
CA LEU A 49 -12.37 4.73 -13.61
C LEU A 49 -13.90 4.78 -13.48
N ALA A 50 -14.39 5.59 -12.56
CA ALA A 50 -15.82 5.87 -12.49
C ALA A 50 -16.26 6.50 -13.80
N GLY A 51 -17.33 5.95 -14.43
CA GLY A 51 -17.86 6.44 -15.69
C GLY A 51 -17.18 5.90 -16.96
N ASP A 52 -16.23 4.98 -16.85
CA ASP A 52 -15.59 4.31 -17.99
C ASP A 52 -16.39 3.11 -18.53
N GLY A 53 -17.55 2.83 -17.94
CA GLY A 53 -18.39 1.68 -18.32
C GLY A 53 -17.91 0.33 -17.81
N SER A 54 -16.91 0.28 -16.93
CA SER A 54 -16.40 -0.97 -16.36
C SER A 54 -17.48 -1.69 -15.56
N ALA A 55 -17.74 -2.96 -15.91
CA ALA A 55 -18.69 -3.82 -15.21
C ALA A 55 -18.14 -4.43 -13.89
N PHE A 56 -16.83 -4.37 -13.70
CA PHE A 56 -16.16 -5.03 -12.55
C PHE A 56 -15.81 -4.07 -11.42
N GLY A 57 -16.39 -2.88 -11.40
CA GLY A 57 -16.08 -1.84 -10.43
C GLY A 57 -14.81 -1.07 -10.79
N THR A 58 -14.44 -0.14 -9.94
CA THR A 58 -13.34 0.78 -10.19
C THR A 58 -12.04 0.28 -9.56
N ASN A 59 -11.02 0.10 -10.38
CA ASN A 59 -9.63 -0.11 -9.95
C ASN A 59 -8.79 1.11 -10.33
N MET A 60 -8.90 2.16 -9.56
CA MET A 60 -8.31 3.47 -9.87
C MET A 60 -6.79 3.52 -9.85
N THR A 61 -6.13 2.47 -9.39
CA THR A 61 -4.67 2.34 -9.46
C THR A 61 -4.20 1.59 -10.70
N GLY A 62 -5.05 0.74 -11.29
CA GLY A 62 -4.69 -0.24 -12.30
C GLY A 62 -3.87 -1.41 -11.75
N TYR A 63 -3.54 -1.45 -10.47
CA TYR A 63 -2.76 -2.52 -9.85
C TYR A 63 -3.67 -3.65 -9.37
N VAL A 64 -3.29 -4.88 -9.68
CA VAL A 64 -4.02 -6.07 -9.26
C VAL A 64 -3.16 -6.87 -8.28
N MET A 65 -3.74 -7.33 -7.19
CA MET A 65 -3.03 -8.11 -6.18
C MET A 65 -2.58 -9.45 -6.76
N LEU A 66 -1.29 -9.79 -6.62
CA LEU A 66 -0.71 -11.10 -6.93
C LEU A 66 -0.52 -11.95 -5.67
N LYS A 67 -0.14 -11.32 -4.57
CA LYS A 67 0.00 -12.00 -3.29
C LYS A 67 -1.33 -12.64 -2.91
N HIS A 68 -1.30 -13.87 -2.41
CA HIS A 68 -2.49 -14.67 -2.09
C HIS A 68 -3.35 -15.10 -3.30
N VAL A 69 -2.83 -14.98 -4.52
CA VAL A 69 -3.52 -15.43 -5.72
C VAL A 69 -2.80 -16.66 -6.28
N GLN A 70 -3.56 -17.72 -6.54
CA GLN A 70 -3.08 -18.88 -7.27
C GLN A 70 -3.40 -18.66 -8.76
N ILE A 71 -2.41 -18.22 -9.53
CA ILE A 71 -2.58 -17.78 -10.93
C ILE A 71 -3.00 -18.93 -11.85
N ASP A 72 -2.57 -20.15 -11.54
CA ASP A 72 -2.85 -21.37 -12.29
C ASP A 72 -4.12 -22.12 -11.81
N TYR A 73 -4.87 -21.53 -10.89
CA TYR A 73 -6.11 -22.14 -10.41
C TYR A 73 -7.17 -22.14 -11.51
N THR A 74 -7.67 -23.34 -11.83
CA THR A 74 -8.68 -23.57 -12.87
C THR A 74 -10.06 -23.90 -12.31
N GLY A 75 -10.20 -23.95 -10.99
CA GLY A 75 -11.46 -24.24 -10.32
C GLY A 75 -12.41 -23.04 -10.25
N ASP A 76 -13.53 -23.24 -9.58
CA ASP A 76 -14.51 -22.20 -9.33
C ASP A 76 -14.03 -21.26 -8.23
N TYR A 77 -13.58 -20.05 -8.61
CA TYR A 77 -13.13 -18.99 -7.72
C TYR A 77 -14.16 -17.86 -7.54
N ILE A 78 -15.29 -17.96 -8.22
CA ILE A 78 -16.38 -16.97 -8.14
C ILE A 78 -17.32 -17.32 -7.00
N SER A 79 -17.57 -18.61 -6.79
CA SER A 79 -18.44 -19.08 -5.70
C SER A 79 -17.72 -19.01 -4.36
N GLU A 80 -18.47 -18.56 -3.35
CA GLU A 80 -17.96 -18.49 -1.97
C GLU A 80 -17.48 -19.86 -1.48
N TYR A 81 -16.40 -19.86 -0.71
CA TYR A 81 -15.78 -21.03 -0.06
C TYR A 81 -15.21 -22.10 -1.01
N LYS A 82 -15.08 -21.84 -2.30
CA LYS A 82 -14.51 -22.81 -3.26
C LYS A 82 -13.04 -22.61 -3.59
N GLY A 83 -12.46 -21.46 -3.25
CA GLY A 83 -11.05 -21.22 -3.44
C GLY A 83 -10.19 -22.06 -2.48
N SER A 84 -9.12 -22.66 -2.99
CA SER A 84 -8.15 -23.46 -2.23
C SER A 84 -6.88 -22.69 -1.87
N THR A 85 -6.80 -21.41 -2.21
CA THR A 85 -5.61 -20.57 -1.92
C THR A 85 -5.46 -20.38 -0.42
N PRO A 86 -4.33 -20.81 0.19
CA PRO A 86 -4.14 -20.69 1.63
C PRO A 86 -3.94 -19.22 2.04
N ALA A 87 -4.52 -18.84 3.17
CA ALA A 87 -4.29 -17.54 3.78
C ALA A 87 -3.02 -17.55 4.64
N ILE A 88 -2.09 -16.64 4.38
CA ILE A 88 -0.87 -16.49 5.17
C ILE A 88 -1.23 -15.90 6.53
N GLN A 89 -1.08 -16.68 7.59
CA GLN A 89 -1.27 -16.21 8.96
C GLN A 89 0.02 -15.64 9.55
N PHE A 90 1.12 -16.33 9.38
CA PHE A 90 2.43 -15.98 9.91
C PHE A 90 3.51 -16.66 9.06
N ARG A 91 4.65 -16.02 8.88
CA ARG A 91 5.79 -16.59 8.14
C ARG A 91 7.12 -16.18 8.74
N TYR A 92 8.18 -16.89 8.39
CA TYR A 92 9.51 -16.67 8.98
C TYR A 92 10.03 -15.24 8.81
N ALA A 93 9.62 -14.55 7.75
CA ALA A 93 9.90 -13.12 7.57
C ALA A 93 9.41 -12.25 8.74
N ASP A 94 8.30 -12.61 9.41
CA ASP A 94 7.82 -11.90 10.60
C ASP A 94 8.83 -11.98 11.76
N VAL A 95 9.44 -13.17 11.96
CA VAL A 95 10.48 -13.38 12.99
C VAL A 95 11.71 -12.53 12.70
N LEU A 96 12.20 -12.58 11.46
CA LEU A 96 13.39 -11.83 11.04
C LEU A 96 13.18 -10.33 11.17
N LEU A 97 12.04 -9.83 10.70
CA LEU A 97 11.69 -8.41 10.78
C LEU A 97 11.50 -7.93 12.22
N ASN A 98 10.84 -8.74 13.08
CA ASN A 98 10.69 -8.41 14.50
C ASN A 98 12.05 -8.36 15.20
N TYR A 99 12.94 -9.29 14.89
CA TYR A 99 14.27 -9.32 15.49
C TYR A 99 15.13 -8.13 15.03
N ALA A 100 15.13 -7.85 13.73
CA ALA A 100 15.85 -6.69 13.19
C ALA A 100 15.33 -5.36 13.78
N GLU A 101 14.02 -5.24 13.96
CA GLU A 101 13.40 -4.06 14.56
C GLU A 101 13.82 -3.90 16.02
N ALA A 102 13.76 -4.96 16.81
CA ALA A 102 14.21 -4.93 18.21
C ALA A 102 15.69 -4.52 18.36
N LEU A 103 16.55 -4.96 17.44
CA LEU A 103 17.96 -4.53 17.41
C LEU A 103 18.13 -3.08 17.02
N ALA A 104 17.36 -2.60 16.04
CA ALA A 104 17.40 -1.20 15.61
C ALA A 104 16.94 -0.26 16.73
N GLU A 105 15.83 -0.57 17.39
CA GLU A 105 15.28 0.19 18.52
C GLU A 105 16.21 0.16 19.75
N LYS A 106 16.89 -0.97 20.01
CA LYS A 106 17.82 -1.09 21.15
C LYS A 106 19.06 -0.25 20.96
N ASN A 107 19.75 -0.38 19.85
CA ASN A 107 20.92 0.40 19.42
C ASN A 107 21.30 0.02 17.99
N GLY A 108 20.72 0.72 17.01
CA GLY A 108 20.89 0.43 15.60
C GLY A 108 22.35 0.48 15.14
N ALA A 109 23.09 1.48 15.59
CA ALA A 109 24.49 1.66 15.22
C ALA A 109 25.37 0.48 15.68
N ALA A 110 25.22 0.05 16.92
CA ALA A 110 25.97 -1.09 17.46
C ALA A 110 25.55 -2.44 16.83
N ASN A 111 24.33 -2.53 16.33
CA ASN A 111 23.76 -3.77 15.78
C ASN A 111 23.69 -3.76 14.24
N ALA A 112 24.23 -2.74 13.56
CA ALA A 112 24.08 -2.56 12.11
C ALA A 112 24.44 -3.81 11.30
N GLY A 113 25.60 -4.42 11.56
CA GLY A 113 26.01 -5.66 10.88
C GLY A 113 25.07 -6.83 11.13
N LYS A 114 24.54 -6.95 12.35
CA LYS A 114 23.59 -8.02 12.69
C LYS A 114 22.22 -7.81 12.04
N ILE A 115 21.77 -6.56 11.92
CA ILE A 115 20.53 -6.22 11.21
C ILE A 115 20.65 -6.61 9.73
N ILE A 116 21.80 -6.30 9.09
CA ILE A 116 22.07 -6.70 7.71
C ILE A 116 22.00 -8.21 7.57
N GLU A 117 22.74 -8.95 8.41
CA GLU A 117 22.76 -10.43 8.42
C GLU A 117 21.34 -11.02 8.50
N ILE A 118 20.51 -10.50 9.41
CA ILE A 118 19.16 -11.00 9.64
C ILE A 118 18.24 -10.73 8.45
N LEU A 119 18.37 -9.56 7.80
CA LEU A 119 17.53 -9.18 6.67
C LEU A 119 18.06 -9.65 5.31
N HIS A 120 19.32 -10.06 5.25
CA HIS A 120 19.95 -10.60 4.03
C HIS A 120 19.09 -11.66 3.32
N PRO A 121 18.58 -12.72 3.97
CA PRO A 121 17.80 -13.75 3.28
C PRO A 121 16.52 -13.24 2.63
N LEU A 122 15.91 -12.19 3.19
CA LEU A 122 14.70 -11.58 2.61
C LEU A 122 15.03 -10.78 1.35
N ARG A 123 16.13 -10.05 1.40
CA ARG A 123 16.59 -9.21 0.29
C ARG A 123 17.20 -10.03 -0.83
N GLU A 124 18.02 -11.02 -0.51
CA GLU A 124 18.62 -11.96 -1.48
C GLU A 124 17.54 -12.71 -2.27
N ARG A 125 16.53 -13.26 -1.58
CA ARG A 125 15.38 -13.92 -2.24
C ARG A 125 14.66 -13.00 -3.22
N ALA A 126 14.61 -11.71 -2.92
CA ALA A 126 13.96 -10.71 -3.77
C ALA A 126 14.85 -10.17 -4.88
N GLY A 127 16.12 -10.57 -4.96
CA GLY A 127 17.10 -10.03 -5.88
C GLY A 127 17.60 -8.62 -5.51
N MET A 128 17.50 -8.26 -4.23
CA MET A 128 17.93 -6.96 -3.70
C MET A 128 19.33 -7.08 -3.05
N PRO A 129 20.18 -6.05 -3.18
CA PRO A 129 21.41 -5.98 -2.41
C PRO A 129 21.11 -5.81 -0.91
N ASP A 130 22.11 -6.06 -0.07
CA ASP A 130 22.01 -5.77 1.36
C ASP A 130 21.69 -4.28 1.63
N ILE A 131 21.13 -4.03 2.81
CA ILE A 131 20.80 -2.67 3.23
C ILE A 131 22.07 -1.82 3.34
N ASP A 132 22.03 -0.68 2.66
CA ASP A 132 22.95 0.43 2.87
C ASP A 132 22.21 1.52 3.65
N PHE A 133 22.46 1.61 4.95
CA PHE A 133 21.76 2.54 5.83
C PHE A 133 21.97 4.00 5.47
N ASP A 134 23.13 4.37 4.94
CA ASP A 134 23.43 5.76 4.57
C ASP A 134 22.78 6.13 3.24
N ARG A 135 22.90 5.28 2.26
CA ARG A 135 22.29 5.46 0.95
C ARG A 135 20.77 5.48 0.99
N GLU A 136 20.20 4.65 1.86
CA GLU A 136 18.75 4.46 1.95
C GLU A 136 18.08 5.42 2.95
N TYR A 137 18.85 6.22 3.68
CA TYR A 137 18.31 7.19 4.63
C TYR A 137 17.57 8.32 3.92
N ASN A 138 16.33 8.56 4.32
CA ASN A 138 15.47 9.56 3.71
C ASN A 138 15.11 10.65 4.73
N THR A 139 15.54 11.87 4.46
CA THR A 139 15.31 13.07 5.30
C THR A 139 14.42 14.10 4.60
N SER A 140 13.81 13.77 3.45
CA SER A 140 12.94 14.70 2.73
C SER A 140 11.73 15.11 3.60
N ALA A 141 11.23 16.31 3.37
CA ALA A 141 10.12 16.88 4.14
C ALA A 141 8.83 16.03 4.07
N GLU A 142 8.64 15.37 2.94
CA GLU A 142 7.47 14.55 2.66
C GLU A 142 7.58 13.13 3.24
N TYR A 143 8.77 12.74 3.74
CA TYR A 143 8.94 11.41 4.30
C TYR A 143 8.47 11.38 5.76
N PRO A 144 7.45 10.59 6.09
CA PRO A 144 6.83 10.63 7.42
C PRO A 144 7.80 10.24 8.55
N PHE A 145 8.79 9.41 8.25
CA PHE A 145 9.77 8.94 9.24
C PHE A 145 11.13 9.65 9.16
N ARG A 146 11.21 10.85 8.55
CA ARG A 146 12.46 11.62 8.36
C ARG A 146 13.24 11.92 9.65
N ASN A 147 12.53 11.98 10.77
CA ASN A 147 13.11 12.29 12.08
C ASN A 147 13.61 11.04 12.85
N LEU A 148 13.35 9.85 12.34
CA LEU A 148 13.83 8.63 12.94
C LEU A 148 15.28 8.35 12.55
N ASP A 149 15.96 7.63 13.41
CA ASP A 149 17.30 7.07 13.14
C ASP A 149 17.30 6.25 11.85
N LYS A 150 18.40 6.29 11.10
CA LYS A 150 18.53 5.60 9.80
C LYS A 150 18.33 4.10 9.87
N TYR A 151 18.69 3.46 10.99
CA TYR A 151 18.54 2.02 11.18
C TYR A 151 17.07 1.66 11.40
N ILE A 152 16.35 2.44 12.20
CA ILE A 152 14.91 2.29 12.42
C ILE A 152 14.15 2.56 11.12
N GLN A 153 14.50 3.60 10.38
CA GLN A 153 13.90 3.89 9.07
C GLN A 153 14.04 2.70 8.11
N ALA A 154 15.24 2.16 7.98
CA ALA A 154 15.53 1.07 7.06
C ALA A 154 14.72 -0.18 7.41
N VAL A 155 14.66 -0.57 8.68
CA VAL A 155 13.89 -1.74 9.11
C VAL A 155 12.38 -1.54 8.94
N ARG A 156 11.85 -0.37 9.28
CA ARG A 156 10.42 -0.05 9.09
C ARG A 156 10.04 -0.04 7.61
N ARG A 157 10.93 0.44 6.73
CA ARG A 157 10.73 0.39 5.29
C ARG A 157 10.78 -1.04 4.77
N GLU A 158 11.78 -1.83 5.16
CA GLU A 158 11.89 -3.23 4.78
C GLU A 158 10.63 -4.01 5.19
N ARG A 159 10.15 -3.80 6.40
CA ARG A 159 8.91 -4.39 6.91
C ARG A 159 7.69 -3.98 6.07
N ARG A 160 7.58 -2.70 5.71
CA ARG A 160 6.48 -2.21 4.87
C ARG A 160 6.45 -2.89 3.50
N VAL A 161 7.61 -3.05 2.87
CA VAL A 161 7.73 -3.65 1.54
C VAL A 161 7.48 -5.16 1.61
N GLU A 162 8.16 -5.84 2.51
CA GLU A 162 8.07 -7.30 2.66
C GLU A 162 6.68 -7.77 3.07
N LYS A 163 6.00 -7.02 3.93
CA LYS A 163 4.66 -7.35 4.46
C LYS A 163 3.52 -6.66 3.72
N ALA A 164 3.79 -6.07 2.54
CA ALA A 164 2.75 -5.45 1.74
C ALA A 164 1.62 -6.45 1.41
N LEU A 165 0.37 -6.01 1.53
CA LEU A 165 -0.86 -6.78 1.31
C LEU A 165 -1.08 -8.01 2.25
N GLU A 166 -0.37 -8.09 3.36
CA GLU A 166 -0.56 -9.15 4.37
C GLU A 166 -1.39 -8.71 5.60
N GLY A 167 -2.08 -7.59 5.52
CA GLY A 167 -2.96 -7.10 6.59
C GLY A 167 -2.26 -6.64 7.87
N ARG A 168 -0.92 -6.49 7.87
CA ARG A 168 -0.15 -6.16 9.07
C ARG A 168 0.07 -4.67 9.31
N ARG A 169 -0.16 -3.83 8.30
CA ARG A 169 0.19 -2.41 8.36
C ARG A 169 -0.48 -1.63 9.49
N VAL A 170 -1.75 -1.91 9.74
CA VAL A 170 -2.51 -1.25 10.83
C VAL A 170 -1.87 -1.51 12.19
N PHE A 171 -1.46 -2.75 12.46
CA PHE A 171 -0.79 -3.10 13.72
C PHE A 171 0.55 -2.39 13.88
N ASP A 172 1.32 -2.25 12.79
CA ASP A 172 2.57 -1.51 12.79
C ASP A 172 2.35 -0.02 13.08
N ILE A 173 1.36 0.61 12.45
CA ILE A 173 1.00 2.01 12.70
C ILE A 173 0.62 2.24 14.16
N MET A 174 -0.20 1.34 14.73
CA MET A 174 -0.64 1.46 16.12
C MET A 174 0.53 1.31 17.11
N ARG A 175 1.34 0.26 16.99
CA ARG A 175 2.44 0.02 17.92
C ARG A 175 3.62 1.00 17.77
N TRP A 176 3.77 1.65 16.62
CA TRP A 176 4.75 2.72 16.40
C TRP A 176 4.24 4.09 16.81
N ALA A 177 2.99 4.21 17.23
CA ALA A 177 2.31 5.48 17.48
C ALA A 177 2.48 6.44 16.31
N ALA A 178 2.27 5.95 15.07
CA ALA A 178 2.58 6.67 13.83
C ALA A 178 1.34 7.10 13.04
N ALA A 179 0.17 7.14 13.70
CA ALA A 179 -1.09 7.50 13.03
C ALA A 179 -1.15 8.99 12.67
N GLU A 180 -0.55 9.86 13.48
CA GLU A 180 -0.48 11.29 13.20
C GLU A 180 0.23 11.58 11.89
N GLU A 181 1.28 10.82 11.56
CA GLU A 181 2.08 11.00 10.36
C GLU A 181 1.54 10.22 9.15
N LEU A 182 0.89 9.09 9.39
CA LEU A 182 0.52 8.15 8.33
C LEU A 182 -0.97 8.13 7.99
N ILE A 183 -1.83 8.61 8.91
CA ILE A 183 -3.27 8.58 8.74
C ILE A 183 -3.85 9.99 8.64
N ILE A 184 -3.62 10.84 9.66
CA ILE A 184 -4.31 12.13 9.75
C ILE A 184 -4.03 12.99 8.52
N GLY A 185 -5.11 13.45 7.88
CA GLY A 185 -5.05 14.30 6.70
C GLY A 185 -4.66 13.60 5.40
N ASN A 186 -4.14 12.37 5.46
CA ASN A 186 -3.80 11.60 4.27
C ASN A 186 -5.06 11.10 3.55
N ARG A 187 -4.90 10.80 2.26
CA ARG A 187 -5.94 10.23 1.40
C ARG A 187 -5.36 9.14 0.54
N ALA A 188 -6.18 8.16 0.17
CA ALA A 188 -5.82 7.23 -0.88
C ALA A 188 -5.81 7.97 -2.22
N HIS A 189 -4.79 7.70 -3.02
CA HIS A 189 -4.68 8.17 -4.39
C HIS A 189 -4.71 6.99 -5.35
N GLY A 190 -5.36 7.18 -6.50
CA GLY A 190 -5.27 6.29 -7.65
C GLY A 190 -4.02 6.55 -8.47
N ALA A 191 -4.09 6.24 -9.76
CA ALA A 191 -3.02 6.49 -10.72
C ALA A 191 -2.75 7.99 -10.92
N LEU A 192 -1.52 8.31 -11.33
CA LEU A 192 -1.19 9.64 -11.84
C LEU A 192 -1.96 9.85 -13.16
N PHE A 193 -2.89 10.79 -13.19
CA PHE A 193 -3.71 11.06 -14.36
C PHE A 193 -3.16 12.24 -15.17
N ILE A 194 -3.19 13.45 -14.63
CA ILE A 194 -2.53 14.60 -15.28
C ILE A 194 -1.02 14.48 -15.04
N GLY A 195 -0.26 14.70 -16.09
CA GLY A 195 1.20 14.51 -16.09
C GLY A 195 1.65 13.12 -16.55
N SER A 196 0.71 12.28 -17.00
CA SER A 196 0.97 10.98 -17.64
C SER A 196 0.29 10.91 -19.01
N ASN A 197 0.48 9.82 -19.74
CA ASN A 197 -0.26 9.54 -20.98
C ASN A 197 -1.63 8.91 -20.74
N LEU A 198 -2.04 8.78 -19.49
CA LEU A 198 -3.30 8.10 -19.14
C LEU A 198 -4.55 8.80 -19.70
N PRO A 199 -4.67 10.15 -19.72
CA PRO A 199 -5.83 10.84 -20.30
C PRO A 199 -6.11 10.46 -21.76
N GLU A 200 -5.08 10.13 -22.54
CA GLU A 200 -5.20 9.75 -23.95
C GLU A 200 -5.87 8.38 -24.14
N GLN A 201 -5.96 7.59 -23.09
CA GLN A 201 -6.54 6.23 -23.12
C GLN A 201 -8.07 6.24 -22.96
N TYR A 202 -8.65 7.36 -22.57
CA TYR A 202 -10.09 7.48 -22.27
C TYR A 202 -10.78 8.47 -23.21
N GLY A 203 -12.06 8.23 -23.42
CA GLY A 203 -12.89 9.09 -24.23
C GLY A 203 -13.51 10.25 -23.46
N PRO A 204 -14.44 10.98 -24.08
CA PRO A 204 -15.10 12.17 -23.51
C PRO A 204 -16.08 11.85 -22.37
N GLU A 205 -16.28 10.59 -22.05
CA GLU A 205 -17.14 10.14 -20.93
C GLU A 205 -16.60 10.53 -19.55
N LEU A 206 -15.29 10.76 -19.41
CA LEU A 206 -14.70 11.25 -18.18
C LEU A 206 -14.84 12.77 -18.06
N LYS A 207 -15.50 13.19 -16.99
CA LYS A 207 -15.76 14.61 -16.69
C LYS A 207 -15.12 14.96 -15.35
N TYR A 208 -14.18 15.89 -15.41
CA TYR A 208 -13.48 16.42 -14.25
C TYR A 208 -13.27 17.93 -14.41
N ASP A 209 -12.99 18.64 -13.32
CA ASP A 209 -12.78 20.09 -13.27
C ASP A 209 -13.93 20.94 -13.86
N GLN A 210 -15.12 20.36 -13.88
CA GLN A 210 -16.32 21.08 -14.31
C GLN A 210 -17.05 21.67 -13.09
N ALA A 211 -17.83 22.72 -13.32
CA ALA A 211 -18.65 23.32 -12.27
C ALA A 211 -19.66 22.33 -11.67
N SER A 212 -20.14 21.36 -12.46
CA SER A 212 -21.05 20.30 -12.03
C SER A 212 -20.95 19.08 -12.93
N GLY A 213 -21.44 17.93 -12.45
CA GLY A 213 -21.52 16.71 -13.25
C GLY A 213 -20.20 15.95 -13.41
N ASN A 214 -19.20 16.22 -12.56
CA ASN A 214 -17.97 15.44 -12.53
C ASN A 214 -18.26 13.99 -12.16
N ASN A 215 -17.67 13.05 -12.89
CA ASN A 215 -17.66 11.61 -12.58
C ASN A 215 -16.27 11.11 -12.23
N MET A 216 -15.24 11.93 -12.32
CA MET A 216 -13.89 11.68 -11.83
C MET A 216 -13.41 12.88 -11.02
N PHE A 217 -12.63 12.60 -9.98
CA PHE A 217 -12.06 13.62 -9.10
C PHE A 217 -10.55 13.47 -9.06
N LEU A 218 -9.84 14.60 -9.05
CA LEU A 218 -8.38 14.64 -9.06
C LEU A 218 -7.86 15.42 -7.85
N THR A 219 -6.63 15.13 -7.46
CA THR A 219 -5.91 15.91 -6.45
C THR A 219 -5.54 17.29 -6.97
N GLY A 220 -5.27 18.23 -6.03
CA GLY A 220 -4.76 19.54 -6.37
C GLY A 220 -5.73 20.44 -7.12
N SER A 221 -5.19 21.41 -7.87
CA SER A 221 -5.92 22.37 -8.67
C SER A 221 -5.74 22.10 -10.19
N PRO A 222 -6.60 22.66 -11.06
CA PRO A 222 -6.51 22.45 -12.50
C PRO A 222 -5.16 22.82 -13.13
N ASP A 223 -4.43 23.74 -12.52
CA ASP A 223 -3.13 24.23 -13.02
C ASP A 223 -1.93 23.36 -12.58
N ASP A 224 -2.15 22.37 -11.72
CA ASP A 224 -1.07 21.52 -11.23
C ASP A 224 -0.58 20.57 -12.31
N ALA A 225 0.74 20.47 -12.47
CA ALA A 225 1.39 19.65 -13.48
C ALA A 225 1.24 18.13 -13.25
N GLU A 226 1.01 17.71 -12.01
CA GLU A 226 0.77 16.31 -11.64
C GLU A 226 -0.47 16.21 -10.75
N ARG A 227 -1.45 15.39 -11.19
CA ARG A 227 -2.68 15.17 -10.44
C ARG A 227 -3.06 13.70 -10.44
N TYR A 228 -3.39 13.18 -9.28
CA TYR A 228 -3.77 11.80 -9.08
C TYR A 228 -5.28 11.64 -9.00
N ILE A 229 -5.78 10.49 -9.41
CA ILE A 229 -7.19 10.14 -9.28
C ILE A 229 -7.54 10.02 -7.80
N LEU A 230 -8.68 10.58 -7.40
CA LEU A 230 -9.24 10.43 -6.05
C LEU A 230 -10.35 9.38 -6.07
N PRO A 231 -10.26 8.34 -5.23
CA PRO A 231 -11.29 7.31 -5.11
C PRO A 231 -12.64 7.82 -4.63
N VAL A 232 -12.64 8.92 -3.89
CA VAL A 232 -13.84 9.56 -3.35
C VAL A 232 -13.80 11.07 -3.60
N PRO A 233 -14.96 11.70 -3.80
CA PRO A 233 -15.03 13.16 -3.95
C PRO A 233 -14.37 13.90 -2.78
N PRO A 234 -13.67 15.02 -3.02
CA PRO A 234 -13.08 15.83 -1.95
C PRO A 234 -14.10 16.27 -0.88
N SER A 235 -15.36 16.49 -1.28
CA SER A 235 -16.45 16.86 -0.37
C SER A 235 -16.82 15.76 0.63
N THR A 236 -16.58 14.49 0.30
CA THR A 236 -16.86 13.36 1.19
C THR A 236 -15.85 13.27 2.32
N MET A 237 -14.59 13.65 2.05
CA MET A 237 -13.50 13.60 3.03
C MET A 237 -12.68 14.90 2.97
N PRO A 238 -13.25 16.06 3.34
CA PRO A 238 -12.59 17.35 3.13
C PRO A 238 -11.25 17.47 3.86
N ASN A 239 -11.11 16.80 5.00
CA ASN A 239 -9.89 16.83 5.84
C ASN A 239 -9.06 15.54 5.74
N GLY A 240 -9.30 14.69 4.74
CA GLY A 240 -8.65 13.37 4.65
C GLY A 240 -9.08 12.42 5.77
N TRP A 241 -8.30 11.37 5.98
CA TRP A 241 -8.56 10.41 7.06
C TRP A 241 -8.39 11.06 8.42
N GLN A 242 -9.27 10.70 9.34
CA GLN A 242 -9.29 11.22 10.70
C GLN A 242 -8.83 10.15 11.69
N PHE A 243 -8.13 10.57 12.73
CA PHE A 243 -7.67 9.75 13.83
C PHE A 243 -7.56 10.62 15.08
N LYS A 244 -8.04 10.14 16.21
CA LYS A 244 -7.95 10.83 17.50
C LYS A 244 -6.87 10.16 18.36
N PRO A 245 -5.64 10.71 18.48
CA PRO A 245 -4.53 10.05 19.14
C PRO A 245 -4.82 9.62 20.57
N ASN A 246 -5.53 10.45 21.32
CA ASN A 246 -5.89 10.17 22.72
C ASN A 246 -6.98 9.09 22.91
N ARG A 247 -7.50 8.53 21.80
CA ARG A 247 -8.58 7.54 21.79
C ARG A 247 -8.26 6.35 20.91
N ASP A 248 -7.95 6.60 19.63
CA ASP A 248 -8.04 5.60 18.56
C ASP A 248 -6.85 4.62 18.53
N TYR A 249 -5.77 4.89 19.29
CA TYR A 249 -4.71 3.89 19.50
C TYR A 249 -5.20 2.69 20.32
N LEU A 250 -6.24 2.86 21.13
CA LEU A 250 -6.88 1.80 21.86
C LEU A 250 -8.26 1.54 21.26
N LEU A 251 -8.58 0.28 21.02
CA LEU A 251 -9.92 -0.09 20.57
C LEU A 251 -10.92 0.02 21.75
N PRO A 252 -12.22 0.35 21.49
CA PRO A 252 -13.22 0.33 22.54
C PRO A 252 -13.41 -1.09 23.06
N ILE A 253 -13.57 -1.22 24.37
CA ILE A 253 -14.05 -2.45 24.96
C ILE A 253 -15.54 -2.55 24.66
N GLN A 254 -15.99 -3.70 24.19
CA GLN A 254 -17.41 -3.90 23.87
C GLN A 254 -18.27 -3.69 25.13
N GLU A 255 -19.30 -2.87 25.02
CA GLU A 255 -20.21 -2.55 26.14
C GLU A 255 -20.74 -3.81 26.84
N ARG A 256 -21.07 -4.85 26.05
CA ARG A 256 -21.48 -6.13 26.61
C ARG A 256 -20.45 -6.74 27.57
N MET A 257 -19.16 -6.59 27.28
CA MET A 257 -18.10 -7.12 28.15
C MET A 257 -18.01 -6.33 29.45
N ILE A 258 -18.13 -5.00 29.38
CA ILE A 258 -18.13 -4.12 30.55
C ILE A 258 -19.32 -4.49 31.45
N ASN A 259 -20.49 -4.67 30.88
CA ASN A 259 -21.73 -5.01 31.64
C ASN A 259 -21.63 -6.39 32.31
N VAL A 260 -21.01 -7.39 31.65
CA VAL A 260 -20.82 -8.72 32.24
C VAL A 260 -19.84 -8.68 33.40
N MET A 261 -18.88 -7.76 33.38
CA MET A 261 -17.83 -7.63 34.40
C MET A 261 -18.26 -6.79 35.61
N ASP A 262 -19.54 -6.35 35.68
CA ASP A 262 -20.18 -5.69 36.83
C ASP A 262 -19.34 -4.56 37.45
N GLY A 263 -18.86 -3.65 36.60
CA GLY A 263 -18.07 -2.47 36.98
C GLY A 263 -16.59 -2.72 37.31
N MET A 264 -16.07 -3.95 37.12
CA MET A 264 -14.64 -4.22 37.25
C MET A 264 -13.81 -3.69 36.08
N TRP A 265 -14.44 -3.41 34.94
CA TRP A 265 -13.77 -2.86 33.76
C TRP A 265 -14.35 -1.49 33.46
N GLU A 266 -13.43 -0.56 33.24
CA GLU A 266 -13.76 0.76 32.71
C GLU A 266 -13.43 0.80 31.19
N GLN A 267 -14.12 1.65 30.47
CA GLN A 267 -13.88 1.87 29.05
C GLN A 267 -12.50 2.52 28.84
N ASN A 268 -11.87 2.21 27.72
CA ASN A 268 -10.63 2.88 27.32
C ASN A 268 -10.86 4.40 27.20
N PRO A 269 -9.82 5.22 27.47
CA PRO A 269 -9.95 6.68 27.45
C PRO A 269 -10.53 7.20 26.14
N GLY A 270 -11.53 8.07 26.26
CA GLY A 270 -12.13 8.77 25.12
C GLY A 270 -13.24 8.01 24.36
N TRP A 271 -13.55 6.79 24.81
CA TRP A 271 -14.65 5.98 24.27
C TRP A 271 -15.91 6.03 25.14
#